data_bf639ef6378561b236869b22a322ab2d
#
_entry.id   bf639ef6378561b236869b22a322ab2d
#
_cell.length_a   1.000
_cell.length_b   1.000
_cell.length_c   1.000
_cell.angle_alpha   90.00
_cell.angle_beta   90.00
_cell.angle_gamma   90.00
#
_symmetry.space_group_name_H-M   'P 1'
#
loop_
_entity.id
_entity.type
_entity.pdbx_description
1 polymer ?
#
loop_
_entity_poly.entity_id
_entity_poly.type
_entity_poly.pdbx_seq_one_letter_code
_entity_poly.pdbx_strand_id
1 'polypeptide(L)'
;MKNLLLFSLICITLSLCVFSASGDEPDAGKEMMVLAEPVSEEITDYNAGTIDLGTGWNFVSIPRRLAKESNTAAIFTGLDSAGHSIWTYNQKDGGWRDLTAEDRILPLEGYWVYSTGPFTVPLSFSDDPLQVPPVKDMIAGWNMFGFTGNTPASARDSLLSIRNTWTEVIGWDQASQRFETTIVNGGSNEQADTRILMPTRSYWVYVTESCTLASIGA
;
A
#
# COMPACT_ATOMS: atom_id res chain seq x y z
N MET A 1 -12.18 -30.61 3.41
CA MET A 1 -10.79 -30.72 2.91
C MET A 1 -10.34 -29.32 2.65
N LYS A 2 -9.42 -28.82 3.48
CA LYS A 2 -8.94 -27.44 3.43
C LYS A 2 -8.07 -27.26 2.19
N ASN A 3 -8.52 -26.46 1.23
CA ASN A 3 -7.69 -26.06 0.10
C ASN A 3 -6.63 -25.08 0.63
N LEU A 4 -5.50 -25.64 0.98
CA LEU A 4 -4.27 -24.92 1.25
C LEU A 4 -3.76 -24.42 -0.12
N LEU A 5 -4.22 -23.25 -0.56
CA LEU A 5 -3.61 -22.55 -1.66
C LEU A 5 -2.21 -22.13 -1.21
N LEU A 6 -1.24 -22.88 -1.72
CA LEU A 6 0.18 -22.62 -1.62
C LEU A 6 0.42 -21.21 -2.17
N PHE A 7 0.54 -20.21 -1.31
CA PHE A 7 1.21 -18.97 -1.68
C PHE A 7 2.66 -19.35 -1.96
N SER A 8 2.95 -19.57 -3.25
CA SER A 8 4.31 -19.78 -3.70
C SER A 8 5.12 -18.59 -3.23
N LEU A 9 6.04 -18.86 -2.34
CA LEU A 9 7.07 -17.92 -1.87
C LEU A 9 7.79 -17.39 -3.11
N ILE A 10 7.43 -16.19 -3.54
CA ILE A 10 8.15 -15.52 -4.61
C ILE A 10 9.49 -15.11 -4.02
N CYS A 11 10.48 -15.97 -4.22
CA CYS A 11 11.89 -15.59 -4.13
C CYS A 11 12.13 -14.55 -5.22
N ILE A 12 12.11 -13.27 -4.87
CA ILE A 12 12.62 -12.22 -5.73
C ILE A 12 14.13 -12.34 -5.72
N THR A 13 14.67 -13.09 -6.68
CA THR A 13 16.10 -13.06 -6.95
C THR A 13 16.41 -11.77 -7.68
N LEU A 14 17.08 -10.85 -6.99
CA LEU A 14 17.65 -9.65 -7.58
C LEU A 14 18.67 -10.08 -8.66
N SER A 15 18.31 -9.90 -9.92
CA SER A 15 19.28 -10.01 -11.03
C SER A 15 19.94 -8.64 -11.20
N LEU A 16 21.17 -8.51 -10.73
CA LEU A 16 22.03 -7.35 -10.97
C LEU A 16 22.42 -7.34 -12.47
N CYS A 17 21.76 -6.52 -13.27
CA CYS A 17 22.25 -6.21 -14.61
C CYS A 17 23.28 -5.07 -14.51
N VAL A 18 24.56 -5.45 -14.64
CA VAL A 18 25.65 -4.48 -14.85
C VAL A 18 25.61 -4.05 -16.31
N PHE A 19 25.22 -2.80 -16.59
CA PHE A 19 25.39 -2.20 -17.89
C PHE A 19 26.73 -1.50 -17.99
N SER A 20 27.60 -2.00 -18.86
CA SER A 20 28.82 -1.32 -19.29
C SER A 20 28.46 -0.20 -20.26
N ALA A 21 28.83 1.02 -19.93
CA ALA A 21 28.76 2.15 -20.84
C ALA A 21 29.94 2.13 -21.78
N SER A 22 29.71 1.99 -23.09
CA SER A 22 30.65 2.40 -24.13
C SER A 22 30.15 3.71 -24.75
N GLY A 23 31.02 4.71 -24.73
CA GLY A 23 30.71 6.02 -25.25
C GLY A 23 30.69 6.08 -26.77
N ASP A 24 29.85 6.94 -27.26
CA ASP A 24 30.06 7.68 -28.51
C ASP A 24 29.21 8.96 -28.44
N GLU A 25 29.85 10.12 -28.50
CA GLU A 25 29.20 11.39 -28.77
C GLU A 25 28.84 11.49 -30.24
N PRO A 26 27.70 12.08 -30.58
CA PRO A 26 27.73 13.08 -31.64
C PRO A 26 26.84 14.30 -31.40
N ASP A 27 27.44 15.42 -31.69
CA ASP A 27 26.95 16.59 -32.43
C ASP A 27 25.71 17.37 -31.94
N ALA A 28 26.01 18.65 -31.68
CA ALA A 28 25.09 19.69 -31.27
C ALA A 28 24.10 20.06 -32.38
N GLY A 29 22.89 19.52 -32.29
CA GLY A 29 21.71 20.04 -32.97
C GLY A 29 20.78 20.72 -31.99
N LYS A 30 20.54 22.01 -32.14
CA LYS A 30 19.55 22.81 -31.40
C LYS A 30 18.15 22.22 -31.63
N GLU A 31 17.68 21.36 -30.78
CA GLU A 31 16.25 21.07 -30.67
C GLU A 31 15.66 21.92 -29.55
N MET A 32 14.71 22.71 -29.92
CA MET A 32 13.86 23.54 -29.06
C MET A 32 13.13 22.59 -28.09
N MET A 33 13.58 22.59 -26.83
CA MET A 33 12.93 21.86 -25.75
C MET A 33 11.50 22.42 -25.58
N VAL A 34 10.54 21.75 -26.15
CA VAL A 34 9.14 21.90 -25.75
C VAL A 34 9.08 21.35 -24.32
N LEU A 35 9.03 22.25 -23.35
CA LEU A 35 8.66 21.90 -22.00
C LEU A 35 7.26 21.28 -22.05
N ALA A 36 7.20 19.97 -22.03
CA ALA A 36 5.96 19.27 -21.74
C ALA A 36 5.56 19.72 -20.33
N GLU A 37 4.51 20.51 -20.23
CA GLU A 37 3.90 20.81 -18.95
C GLU A 37 3.60 19.48 -18.24
N PRO A 38 3.89 19.36 -16.93
CA PRO A 38 3.49 18.17 -16.19
C PRO A 38 1.97 18.10 -16.30
N VAL A 39 1.46 17.04 -16.95
CA VAL A 39 0.05 16.67 -16.88
C VAL A 39 -0.19 16.33 -15.42
N SER A 40 -0.65 17.31 -14.65
CA SER A 40 -1.29 17.06 -13.38
C SER A 40 -2.59 16.35 -13.74
N GLU A 41 -2.61 15.03 -13.71
CA GLU A 41 -3.87 14.33 -13.55
C GLU A 41 -4.51 14.91 -12.28
N GLU A 42 -5.51 15.76 -12.45
CA GLU A 42 -6.39 16.16 -11.37
C GLU A 42 -6.98 14.86 -10.82
N ILE A 43 -6.46 14.44 -9.67
CA ILE A 43 -7.06 13.36 -8.88
C ILE A 43 -8.32 13.97 -8.28
N THR A 44 -9.32 14.13 -9.12
CA THR A 44 -10.64 14.61 -8.76
C THR A 44 -11.44 13.44 -8.22
N ASP A 45 -12.01 13.64 -7.05
CA ASP A 45 -13.00 12.75 -6.40
C ASP A 45 -12.46 11.49 -5.73
N TYR A 46 -11.46 11.66 -4.84
CA TYR A 46 -11.09 10.58 -3.93
C TYR A 46 -11.99 10.58 -2.68
N ASN A 47 -12.74 9.49 -2.47
CA ASN A 47 -13.59 9.32 -1.28
C ASN A 47 -12.89 8.44 -0.23
N ALA A 48 -12.24 9.05 0.76
CA ALA A 48 -11.62 8.34 1.89
C ALA A 48 -12.64 7.61 2.80
N GLY A 49 -13.93 7.84 2.60
CA GLY A 49 -15.03 7.20 3.37
C GLY A 49 -15.46 5.83 2.85
N THR A 50 -14.85 5.33 1.77
CA THR A 50 -15.15 4.00 1.22
C THR A 50 -13.88 3.26 0.80
N ILE A 51 -13.97 1.92 0.77
CA ILE A 51 -12.98 1.07 0.08
C ILE A 51 -13.67 0.48 -1.14
N ASP A 52 -13.16 0.75 -2.33
CA ASP A 52 -13.66 0.17 -3.56
C ASP A 52 -12.86 -1.07 -3.92
N LEU A 53 -13.52 -2.23 -3.85
CA LEU A 53 -12.97 -3.53 -4.22
C LEU A 53 -13.30 -3.83 -5.68
N GLY A 54 -12.30 -4.30 -6.42
CA GLY A 54 -12.50 -4.92 -7.72
C GLY A 54 -12.58 -6.44 -7.63
N THR A 55 -12.78 -7.07 -8.76
CA THR A 55 -12.78 -8.52 -8.88
C THR A 55 -11.38 -9.08 -8.62
N GLY A 56 -11.30 -10.11 -7.78
CA GLY A 56 -10.05 -10.75 -7.39
C GLY A 56 -9.50 -10.25 -6.07
N TRP A 57 -8.18 -10.31 -5.92
CA TRP A 57 -7.50 -9.86 -4.71
C TRP A 57 -7.36 -8.34 -4.67
N ASN A 58 -7.63 -7.78 -3.52
CA ASN A 58 -7.54 -6.35 -3.22
C ASN A 58 -6.62 -6.16 -2.02
N PHE A 59 -5.68 -5.21 -2.13
CA PHE A 59 -4.73 -4.90 -1.07
C PHE A 59 -5.10 -3.56 -0.44
N VAL A 60 -5.84 -3.61 0.66
CA VAL A 60 -6.59 -2.48 1.23
C VAL A 60 -6.19 -2.13 2.66
N SER A 61 -6.51 -0.90 3.06
CA SER A 61 -6.32 -0.40 4.41
C SER A 61 -7.43 0.59 4.79
N ILE A 62 -7.34 1.15 5.98
CA ILE A 62 -8.20 2.24 6.42
C ILE A 62 -7.35 3.47 6.78
N PRO A 63 -7.78 4.70 6.40
CA PRO A 63 -6.98 5.90 6.62
C PRO A 63 -6.94 6.33 8.09
N ARG A 64 -7.94 5.99 8.88
CA ARG A 64 -8.04 6.32 10.31
C ARG A 64 -8.92 5.34 11.07
N ARG A 65 -8.97 5.44 12.38
CA ARG A 65 -9.73 4.51 13.23
C ARG A 65 -11.22 4.53 12.91
N LEU A 66 -11.79 3.33 12.85
CA LEU A 66 -13.22 3.14 12.65
C LEU A 66 -13.99 3.24 13.97
N ALA A 67 -15.29 3.46 13.87
CA ALA A 67 -16.23 3.43 14.99
C ALA A 67 -16.13 2.11 15.78
N LYS A 68 -16.59 2.11 17.04
CA LYS A 68 -16.42 0.95 17.94
C LYS A 68 -17.04 -0.34 17.43
N GLU A 69 -18.17 -0.24 16.75
CA GLU A 69 -18.95 -1.38 16.23
C GLU A 69 -18.40 -1.95 14.92
N SER A 70 -17.32 -1.38 14.39
CA SER A 70 -16.76 -1.74 13.09
C SER A 70 -15.75 -2.88 13.22
N ASN A 71 -16.20 -4.11 13.46
CA ASN A 71 -15.40 -5.33 13.32
C ASN A 71 -15.40 -5.84 11.86
N THR A 72 -14.61 -6.86 11.58
CA THR A 72 -14.46 -7.42 10.23
C THR A 72 -15.82 -7.85 9.64
N ALA A 73 -16.67 -8.52 10.40
CA ALA A 73 -17.99 -8.96 9.95
C ALA A 73 -18.90 -7.78 9.58
N ALA A 74 -18.90 -6.71 10.40
CA ALA A 74 -19.71 -5.53 10.15
C ALA A 74 -19.25 -4.75 8.91
N ILE A 75 -17.94 -4.55 8.76
CA ILE A 75 -17.36 -3.78 7.67
C ILE A 75 -17.58 -4.47 6.31
N PHE A 76 -17.34 -5.78 6.24
CA PHE A 76 -17.45 -6.54 5.00
C PHE A 76 -18.79 -7.27 4.86
N THR A 77 -19.83 -6.78 5.53
CA THR A 77 -21.19 -7.33 5.38
C THR A 77 -21.64 -7.29 3.93
N GLY A 78 -22.06 -8.44 3.41
CA GLY A 78 -22.54 -8.58 2.03
C GLY A 78 -21.44 -8.77 0.99
N LEU A 79 -20.18 -8.75 1.36
CA LEU A 79 -19.09 -9.11 0.45
C LEU A 79 -19.12 -10.59 0.10
N ASP A 80 -19.18 -10.90 -1.19
CA ASP A 80 -18.96 -12.27 -1.69
C ASP A 80 -17.46 -12.49 -1.93
N SER A 81 -16.82 -13.15 -0.97
CA SER A 81 -15.40 -13.52 -1.03
C SER A 81 -15.13 -14.91 -1.59
N ALA A 82 -16.15 -15.61 -2.13
CA ALA A 82 -16.07 -17.02 -2.52
C ALA A 82 -15.49 -17.93 -1.41
N GLY A 83 -15.72 -17.58 -0.16
CA GLY A 83 -15.20 -18.31 1.01
C GLY A 83 -13.73 -18.07 1.34
N HIS A 84 -13.08 -17.10 0.70
CA HIS A 84 -11.72 -16.67 1.09
C HIS A 84 -11.74 -15.90 2.40
N SER A 85 -10.76 -16.16 3.26
CA SER A 85 -10.48 -15.36 4.45
C SER A 85 -9.86 -14.02 4.09
N ILE A 86 -9.99 -13.04 4.99
CA ILE A 86 -9.25 -11.79 4.93
C ILE A 86 -7.90 -12.03 5.63
N TRP A 87 -6.81 -11.62 5.01
CA TRP A 87 -5.45 -11.85 5.51
C TRP A 87 -4.74 -10.57 5.86
N THR A 88 -3.96 -10.62 6.93
CA THR A 88 -2.97 -9.59 7.27
C THR A 88 -1.61 -10.24 7.50
N TYR A 89 -0.56 -9.44 7.41
CA TYR A 89 0.81 -9.89 7.65
C TYR A 89 1.48 -8.99 8.69
N ASN A 90 2.01 -9.62 9.72
CA ASN A 90 2.84 -8.94 10.71
C ASN A 90 4.05 -9.82 11.01
N GLN A 91 5.22 -9.38 10.58
CA GLN A 91 6.47 -10.11 10.77
C GLN A 91 6.79 -10.32 12.25
N LYS A 92 6.47 -9.36 13.13
CA LYS A 92 6.69 -9.43 14.58
C LYS A 92 5.86 -10.54 15.22
N ASP A 93 4.67 -10.82 14.70
CA ASP A 93 3.72 -11.80 15.22
C ASP A 93 3.82 -13.16 14.51
N GLY A 94 4.84 -13.37 13.68
CA GLY A 94 5.10 -14.64 13.02
C GLY A 94 4.56 -14.76 11.59
N GLY A 95 4.14 -13.67 10.98
CA GLY A 95 3.82 -13.65 9.55
C GLY A 95 2.33 -13.51 9.23
N TRP A 96 1.80 -14.39 8.37
CA TRP A 96 0.42 -14.32 7.91
C TRP A 96 -0.59 -14.79 8.96
N ARG A 97 -1.67 -14.01 9.09
CA ARG A 97 -2.81 -14.32 9.93
C ARG A 97 -4.11 -14.03 9.17
N ASP A 98 -5.08 -14.94 9.23
CA ASP A 98 -6.45 -14.68 8.81
C ASP A 98 -7.22 -13.93 9.91
N LEU A 99 -8.13 -13.05 9.49
CA LEU A 99 -9.00 -12.33 10.39
C LEU A 99 -10.26 -13.15 10.68
N THR A 100 -10.67 -13.11 11.94
CA THR A 100 -11.97 -13.62 12.37
C THR A 100 -13.05 -12.53 12.21
N ALA A 101 -14.31 -12.91 12.35
CA ALA A 101 -15.44 -11.99 12.32
C ALA A 101 -15.34 -10.86 13.34
N GLU A 102 -14.74 -11.14 14.51
CA GLU A 102 -14.64 -10.24 15.64
C GLU A 102 -13.39 -9.35 15.61
N ASP A 103 -12.43 -9.64 14.72
CA ASP A 103 -11.23 -8.83 14.59
C ASP A 103 -11.57 -7.42 14.11
N ARG A 104 -10.75 -6.46 14.53
CA ARG A 104 -10.86 -5.07 14.10
C ARG A 104 -9.87 -4.77 13.00
N ILE A 105 -10.32 -3.99 12.04
CA ILE A 105 -9.46 -3.38 11.04
C ILE A 105 -8.81 -2.14 11.68
N LEU A 106 -7.49 -2.04 11.58
CA LEU A 106 -6.69 -0.98 12.23
C LEU A 106 -5.98 -0.12 11.20
N PRO A 107 -5.82 1.20 11.45
CA PRO A 107 -4.97 2.05 10.60
C PRO A 107 -3.51 1.59 10.66
N LEU A 108 -2.74 1.91 9.62
CA LEU A 108 -1.36 1.45 9.39
C LEU A 108 -1.22 -0.06 9.17
N GLU A 109 -2.29 -0.84 9.33
CA GLU A 109 -2.29 -2.26 8.94
C GLU A 109 -2.78 -2.44 7.51
N GLY A 110 -2.24 -3.46 6.84
CA GLY A 110 -2.66 -3.85 5.51
C GLY A 110 -3.49 -5.12 5.52
N TYR A 111 -4.38 -5.24 4.53
CA TYR A 111 -5.30 -6.37 4.44
C TYR A 111 -5.46 -6.84 3.00
N TRP A 112 -5.40 -8.15 2.80
CA TRP A 112 -5.76 -8.79 1.55
C TRP A 112 -7.20 -9.26 1.64
N VAL A 113 -8.04 -8.77 0.73
CA VAL A 113 -9.48 -9.07 0.64
C VAL A 113 -9.79 -9.59 -0.75
N TYR A 114 -10.43 -10.74 -0.85
CA TYR A 114 -10.90 -11.26 -2.13
C TYR A 114 -12.35 -10.85 -2.36
N SER A 115 -12.68 -10.46 -3.58
CA SER A 115 -14.04 -10.16 -4.02
C SER A 115 -14.35 -10.84 -5.36
N THR A 116 -15.54 -11.44 -5.49
CA THR A 116 -15.97 -12.06 -6.75
C THR A 116 -16.38 -11.03 -7.80
N GLY A 117 -16.62 -9.80 -7.41
CA GLY A 117 -17.00 -8.69 -8.28
C GLY A 117 -16.76 -7.32 -7.62
N PRO A 118 -17.03 -6.23 -8.32
CA PRO A 118 -16.94 -4.90 -7.72
C PRO A 118 -17.82 -4.76 -6.49
N PHE A 119 -17.26 -4.25 -5.39
CA PHE A 119 -17.97 -4.06 -4.13
C PHE A 119 -17.42 -2.83 -3.40
N THR A 120 -18.31 -1.95 -2.94
CA THR A 120 -17.93 -0.76 -2.17
C THR A 120 -18.20 -0.99 -0.68
N VAL A 121 -17.16 -0.87 0.14
CA VAL A 121 -17.21 -1.01 1.59
C VAL A 121 -17.32 0.38 2.22
N PRO A 122 -18.45 0.76 2.84
CA PRO A 122 -18.58 2.03 3.53
C PRO A 122 -17.78 2.02 4.84
N LEU A 123 -17.08 3.11 5.14
CA LEU A 123 -16.31 3.27 6.36
C LEU A 123 -16.99 4.26 7.29
N SER A 124 -17.21 3.85 8.53
CA SER A 124 -17.68 4.74 9.62
C SER A 124 -16.52 4.99 10.57
N PHE A 125 -16.09 6.24 10.68
CA PHE A 125 -14.93 6.61 11.48
C PHE A 125 -15.33 6.98 12.92
N SER A 126 -14.37 6.84 13.81
CA SER A 126 -14.50 7.26 15.19
C SER A 126 -14.48 8.79 15.30
N ASP A 127 -15.37 9.33 16.12
CA ASP A 127 -15.46 10.76 16.43
C ASP A 127 -14.71 11.14 17.72
N ASP A 128 -13.95 10.21 18.30
CA ASP A 128 -13.22 10.47 19.54
C ASP A 128 -12.07 11.47 19.32
N PRO A 129 -12.16 12.69 19.87
CA PRO A 129 -11.15 13.74 19.67
C PRO A 129 -9.84 13.48 20.45
N LEU A 130 -9.85 12.50 21.36
CA LEU A 130 -8.70 12.16 22.19
C LEU A 130 -7.88 10.98 21.62
N GLN A 131 -8.12 10.60 20.37
CA GLN A 131 -7.37 9.53 19.74
C GLN A 131 -5.91 9.90 19.58
N VAL A 132 -5.04 9.03 20.09
CA VAL A 132 -3.61 9.11 19.82
C VAL A 132 -3.37 8.68 18.37
N PRO A 133 -2.59 9.43 17.57
CA PRO A 133 -2.21 9.01 16.22
C PRO A 133 -1.62 7.60 16.23
N PRO A 134 -2.03 6.72 15.30
CA PRO A 134 -1.52 5.36 15.25
C PRO A 134 -0.04 5.35 14.87
N VAL A 135 0.67 4.39 15.42
CA VAL A 135 2.05 4.05 15.06
C VAL A 135 2.15 2.55 14.78
N LYS A 136 3.10 2.15 13.94
CA LYS A 136 3.36 0.75 13.64
C LYS A 136 4.84 0.45 13.78
N ASP A 137 5.17 -0.50 14.66
CA ASP A 137 6.52 -1.05 14.74
C ASP A 137 6.78 -1.96 13.54
N MET A 138 7.93 -1.75 12.91
CA MET A 138 8.43 -2.54 11.81
C MET A 138 9.76 -3.17 12.18
N ILE A 139 10.05 -4.34 11.68
CA ILE A 139 11.35 -4.99 11.83
C ILE A 139 12.04 -5.11 10.46
N ALA A 140 13.37 -5.19 10.48
CA ALA A 140 14.17 -5.28 9.25
C ALA A 140 13.61 -6.33 8.27
N GLY A 141 13.49 -5.95 7.02
CA GLY A 141 12.87 -6.75 5.96
C GLY A 141 11.53 -6.18 5.49
N TRP A 142 10.73 -7.03 4.85
CA TRP A 142 9.42 -6.66 4.30
C TRP A 142 8.36 -6.54 5.39
N ASN A 143 7.68 -5.40 5.42
CA ASN A 143 6.54 -5.13 6.27
C ASN A 143 5.35 -4.70 5.43
N MET A 144 4.16 -5.04 5.85
CA MET A 144 2.91 -4.57 5.25
C MET A 144 2.42 -3.34 6.00
N PHE A 145 2.00 -2.29 5.30
CA PHE A 145 1.41 -1.13 5.94
C PHE A 145 0.22 -0.57 5.14
N GLY A 146 -0.69 0.06 5.86
CA GLY A 146 -1.81 0.81 5.29
C GLY A 146 -1.49 2.30 5.24
N PHE A 147 -1.88 2.95 4.16
CA PHE A 147 -1.76 4.40 4.07
C PHE A 147 -2.83 5.09 4.92
N THR A 148 -2.43 6.07 5.73
CA THR A 148 -3.31 6.76 6.70
C THR A 148 -3.69 8.19 6.33
N GLY A 149 -3.29 8.69 5.17
CA GLY A 149 -3.75 9.99 4.67
C GLY A 149 -5.19 9.93 4.16
N ASN A 150 -5.94 11.03 4.35
CA ASN A 150 -7.26 11.22 3.73
C ASN A 150 -7.16 11.73 2.29
N THR A 151 -5.99 12.19 1.89
CA THR A 151 -5.65 12.65 0.54
C THR A 151 -4.41 11.92 0.06
N PRO A 152 -4.28 11.70 -1.25
CA PRO A 152 -3.08 11.11 -1.82
C PRO A 152 -1.81 11.91 -1.44
N ALA A 153 -0.72 11.20 -1.17
CA ALA A 153 0.57 11.82 -0.84
C ALA A 153 1.73 11.01 -1.42
N SER A 154 2.88 11.67 -1.64
CA SER A 154 4.06 10.96 -2.15
C SER A 154 4.55 9.89 -1.17
N ALA A 155 5.21 8.85 -1.68
CA ALA A 155 5.83 7.84 -0.82
C ALA A 155 6.86 8.46 0.13
N ARG A 156 7.64 9.43 -0.37
CA ARG A 156 8.61 10.20 0.42
C ARG A 156 7.97 10.87 1.63
N ASP A 157 6.86 11.59 1.42
CA ASP A 157 6.17 12.32 2.49
C ASP A 157 5.42 11.37 3.43
N SER A 158 4.83 10.31 2.88
CA SER A 158 4.11 9.29 3.63
C SER A 158 4.99 8.50 4.60
N LEU A 159 6.26 8.31 4.23
CA LEU A 159 7.23 7.53 5.00
C LEU A 159 8.30 8.40 5.69
N LEU A 160 7.98 9.69 5.89
CA LEU A 160 8.93 10.66 6.46
C LEU A 160 9.47 10.23 7.83
N SER A 161 8.65 9.61 8.68
CA SER A 161 9.06 9.14 10.02
C SER A 161 10.13 8.04 9.98
N ILE A 162 10.21 7.30 8.86
CA ILE A 162 11.17 6.20 8.64
C ILE A 162 12.08 6.46 7.43
N ARG A 163 12.26 7.72 7.02
CA ARG A 163 12.95 8.13 5.79
C ARG A 163 14.35 7.55 5.61
N ASN A 164 15.05 7.26 6.71
CA ASN A 164 16.42 6.76 6.68
C ASN A 164 16.51 5.23 6.67
N THR A 165 15.38 4.54 6.84
CA THR A 165 15.35 3.07 7.01
C THR A 165 14.60 2.36 5.89
N TRP A 166 13.63 3.01 5.23
CA TRP A 166 12.95 2.37 4.11
C TRP A 166 13.78 2.49 2.82
N THR A 167 13.70 1.47 1.97
CA THR A 167 14.38 1.44 0.67
C THR A 167 13.42 1.25 -0.49
N GLU A 168 12.39 0.43 -0.31
CA GLU A 168 11.48 0.05 -1.37
C GLU A 168 10.03 0.02 -0.88
N VAL A 169 9.10 0.43 -1.76
CA VAL A 169 7.65 0.30 -1.56
C VAL A 169 7.03 -0.33 -2.79
N ILE A 170 6.11 -1.27 -2.58
CA ILE A 170 5.41 -1.96 -3.68
C ILE A 170 3.91 -1.94 -3.39
N GLY A 171 3.13 -1.41 -4.32
CA GLY A 171 1.68 -1.46 -4.32
C GLY A 171 1.14 -2.66 -5.09
N TRP A 172 -0.18 -2.78 -5.10
CA TRP A 172 -0.91 -3.79 -5.86
C TRP A 172 -1.85 -3.12 -6.86
N ASP A 173 -1.72 -3.47 -8.13
CA ASP A 173 -2.67 -3.08 -9.15
C ASP A 173 -3.83 -4.09 -9.17
N GLN A 174 -4.95 -3.64 -8.63
CA GLN A 174 -6.19 -4.40 -8.53
C GLN A 174 -6.77 -4.78 -9.90
N ALA A 175 -6.62 -3.92 -10.91
CA ALA A 175 -7.18 -4.17 -12.23
C ALA A 175 -6.42 -5.27 -12.98
N SER A 176 -5.10 -5.24 -12.93
CA SER A 176 -4.24 -6.24 -13.58
C SER A 176 -3.91 -7.45 -12.68
N GLN A 177 -4.28 -7.42 -11.39
CA GLN A 177 -3.97 -8.43 -10.40
C GLN A 177 -2.45 -8.73 -10.31
N ARG A 178 -1.65 -7.65 -10.24
CA ARG A 178 -0.17 -7.71 -10.20
C ARG A 178 0.40 -6.67 -9.25
N PHE A 179 1.61 -6.92 -8.81
CA PHE A 179 2.37 -5.89 -8.11
C PHE A 179 2.73 -4.74 -9.06
N GLU A 180 2.65 -3.53 -8.54
CA GLU A 180 3.05 -2.31 -9.23
C GLU A 180 4.57 -2.23 -9.37
N THR A 181 5.05 -1.31 -10.23
CA THR A 181 6.47 -0.95 -10.28
C THR A 181 6.93 -0.48 -8.91
N THR A 182 8.04 -1.01 -8.42
CA THR A 182 8.62 -0.66 -7.12
C THR A 182 8.96 0.83 -7.07
N ILE A 183 8.62 1.47 -5.96
CA ILE A 183 9.09 2.81 -5.60
C ILE A 183 10.37 2.66 -4.79
N VAL A 184 11.41 3.40 -5.13
CA VAL A 184 12.71 3.35 -4.46
C VAL A 184 12.97 4.67 -3.74
N ASN A 185 13.42 4.63 -2.50
CA ASN A 185 13.77 5.82 -1.72
C ASN A 185 14.91 6.59 -2.42
N GLY A 186 14.67 7.85 -2.78
CA GLY A 186 15.58 8.64 -3.61
C GLY A 186 15.63 8.21 -5.08
N GLY A 187 14.72 7.34 -5.52
CA GLY A 187 14.61 6.88 -6.89
C GLY A 187 14.12 7.98 -7.85
N SER A 188 14.18 7.67 -9.15
CA SER A 188 13.77 8.56 -10.23
C SER A 188 12.93 7.83 -11.28
N ASN A 189 12.33 8.59 -12.18
CA ASN A 189 11.48 8.08 -13.26
C ASN A 189 10.34 7.18 -12.70
N GLU A 190 10.14 6.00 -13.25
CA GLU A 190 9.09 5.06 -12.81
C GLU A 190 9.25 4.57 -11.37
N GLN A 191 10.46 4.67 -10.80
CA GLN A 191 10.77 4.26 -9.44
C GLN A 191 10.87 5.45 -8.47
N ALA A 192 10.45 6.65 -8.89
CA ALA A 192 10.58 7.86 -8.10
C ALA A 192 9.81 7.78 -6.77
N ASP A 193 10.41 8.23 -5.68
CA ASP A 193 9.77 8.31 -4.37
C ASP A 193 8.73 9.44 -4.26
N THR A 194 8.61 10.25 -5.30
CA THR A 194 7.52 11.22 -5.50
C THR A 194 6.23 10.56 -6.01
N ARG A 195 6.24 9.28 -6.37
CA ARG A 195 5.01 8.56 -6.74
C ARG A 195 4.03 8.55 -5.58
N ILE A 196 2.75 8.63 -5.95
CA ILE A 196 1.65 8.86 -5.02
C ILE A 196 1.19 7.54 -4.41
N LEU A 197 1.07 7.53 -3.09
CA LEU A 197 0.34 6.51 -2.33
C LEU A 197 -1.10 6.98 -2.15
N MET A 198 -2.03 6.05 -2.33
CA MET A 198 -3.46 6.33 -2.31
C MET A 198 -4.07 5.92 -0.98
N PRO A 199 -4.98 6.75 -0.43
CA PRO A 199 -5.78 6.34 0.72
C PRO A 199 -6.53 5.02 0.46
N THR A 200 -6.91 4.33 1.52
CA THR A 200 -7.54 3.00 1.53
C THR A 200 -6.77 1.87 0.83
N ARG A 201 -5.56 2.15 0.31
CA ARG A 201 -4.68 1.13 -0.23
C ARG A 201 -3.59 0.74 0.76
N SER A 202 -3.14 -0.49 0.64
CA SER A 202 -1.99 -1.02 1.37
C SER A 202 -0.78 -1.18 0.47
N TYR A 203 0.36 -1.24 1.11
CA TYR A 203 1.66 -1.36 0.45
C TYR A 203 2.58 -2.27 1.25
N TRP A 204 3.52 -2.91 0.56
CA TRP A 204 4.69 -3.49 1.15
C TRP A 204 5.80 -2.45 1.22
N VAL A 205 6.52 -2.42 2.33
CA VAL A 205 7.71 -1.59 2.51
C VAL A 205 8.88 -2.44 3.01
N TYR A 206 10.03 -2.29 2.40
CA TYR A 206 11.27 -2.89 2.89
C TYR A 206 12.00 -1.89 3.76
N VAL A 207 12.33 -2.28 5.01
CA VAL A 207 13.13 -1.48 5.93
C VAL A 207 14.42 -2.21 6.29
N THR A 208 15.52 -1.44 6.36
CA THR A 208 16.86 -1.99 6.60
C THR A 208 17.13 -2.33 8.07
N GLU A 209 16.38 -1.72 8.98
CA GLU A 209 16.47 -1.93 10.41
C GLU A 209 15.11 -1.71 11.07
N SER A 210 14.98 -2.14 12.33
CA SER A 210 13.74 -1.93 13.09
C SER A 210 13.47 -0.45 13.30
N CYS A 211 12.23 -0.03 13.05
CA CYS A 211 11.80 1.36 13.11
C CYS A 211 10.31 1.45 13.46
N THR A 212 9.81 2.66 13.72
CA THR A 212 8.40 2.92 13.99
C THR A 212 7.85 3.89 12.96
N LEU A 213 6.89 3.41 12.15
CA LEU A 213 6.12 4.23 11.23
C LEU A 213 5.05 5.00 11.99
N ALA A 214 5.06 6.32 11.87
CA ALA A 214 4.00 7.19 12.37
C ALA A 214 2.99 7.48 11.24
N SER A 215 1.70 7.58 11.61
CA SER A 215 0.66 7.99 10.67
C SER A 215 0.88 9.43 10.20
N ILE A 216 0.46 9.71 8.97
CA ILE A 216 0.34 11.06 8.44
C ILE A 216 -1.14 11.43 8.36
N GLY A 217 -1.50 12.65 8.79
CA GLY A 217 -2.85 13.18 8.62
C GLY A 217 -3.94 12.49 9.45
N ALA A 218 -3.59 11.92 10.61
CA ALA A 218 -4.56 11.34 11.56
C ALA A 218 -5.25 12.41 12.40
#